data_e4c7034cea6a8fb4d461f72d02e8897a
#
_entry.id   e4c7034cea6a8fb4d461f72d02e8897a
#
_cell.length_a   1.000
_cell.length_b   1.000
_cell.length_c   1.000
_cell.angle_alpha   90.00
_cell.angle_beta   90.00
_cell.angle_gamma   90.00
#
_symmetry.space_group_name_H-M   'P 1'
#
loop_
_entity.id
_entity.type
_entity.pdbx_description
1 polymer ?
#
loop_
_entity_poly.entity_id
_entity_poly.type
_entity_poly.pdbx_seq_one_letter_code
_entity_poly.pdbx_strand_id
1 'polypeptide(L)'
;MNELARIVEALLFLSPEPLEVEELAEAAEVGEGEVVEALARLREHYADGWRGVVLREVAGGFTLATDPVAERAARRLLAKPRTPPLTQAQAECLAIVAYLRPVSRPEIARIRGVASESAVGTLLERGLIDESGRSRFGAVLYRTTELFQRLFGLDRLDELPNVTGFDPSVEERDDLRERLIRAGEQRAEA
;
A
#
# COMPACT_ATOMS: atom_id res chain seq x y z
N MET A 1 24.10 -20.88 1.00
CA MET A 1 23.33 -20.14 2.01
C MET A 1 24.03 -20.33 3.35
N ASN A 2 24.34 -19.24 4.07
CA ASN A 2 24.97 -19.34 5.40
C ASN A 2 23.90 -19.56 6.49
N GLU A 3 24.33 -19.78 7.74
CA GLU A 3 23.43 -20.06 8.86
C GLU A 3 22.48 -18.88 9.10
N LEU A 4 22.98 -17.64 9.13
CA LEU A 4 22.16 -16.44 9.34
C LEU A 4 21.09 -16.28 8.26
N ALA A 5 21.41 -16.50 6.97
CA ALA A 5 20.40 -16.43 5.92
C ALA A 5 19.28 -17.47 6.10
N ARG A 6 19.57 -18.64 6.67
CA ARG A 6 18.55 -19.66 7.01
C ARG A 6 17.70 -19.22 8.18
N ILE A 7 18.29 -18.55 9.17
CA ILE A 7 17.55 -17.99 10.32
C ILE A 7 16.61 -16.88 9.83
N VAL A 8 17.11 -15.93 9.04
CA VAL A 8 16.30 -14.85 8.47
C VAL A 8 15.17 -15.41 7.59
N GLU A 9 15.44 -16.40 6.76
CA GLU A 9 14.40 -17.10 5.97
C GLU A 9 13.29 -17.68 6.85
N ALA A 10 13.68 -18.33 7.96
CA ALA A 10 12.71 -18.90 8.89
C ALA A 10 11.87 -17.83 9.61
N LEU A 11 12.46 -16.70 9.99
CA LEU A 11 11.75 -15.58 10.59
C LEU A 11 10.73 -14.97 9.61
N LEU A 12 11.15 -14.75 8.36
CA LEU A 12 10.25 -14.26 7.31
C LEU A 12 9.11 -15.24 6.99
N PHE A 13 9.35 -16.54 7.11
CA PHE A 13 8.30 -17.55 6.94
C PHE A 13 7.31 -17.59 8.11
N LEU A 14 7.78 -17.32 9.32
CA LEU A 14 6.95 -17.33 10.53
C LEU A 14 6.08 -16.09 10.66
N SER A 15 6.55 -14.93 10.17
CA SER A 15 5.82 -13.68 10.30
C SER A 15 4.74 -13.54 9.22
N PRO A 16 3.49 -13.23 9.60
CA PRO A 16 2.44 -12.88 8.65
C PRO A 16 2.57 -11.44 8.12
N GLU A 17 3.43 -10.64 8.74
CA GLU A 17 3.69 -9.24 8.39
C GLU A 17 5.13 -9.07 7.89
N PRO A 18 5.39 -8.08 7.00
CA PRO A 18 6.76 -7.74 6.63
C PRO A 18 7.57 -7.39 7.88
N LEU A 19 8.82 -7.84 7.94
CA LEU A 19 9.76 -7.57 9.03
C LEU A 19 10.81 -6.57 8.58
N GLU A 20 11.06 -5.56 9.39
CA GLU A 20 12.13 -4.58 9.17
C GLU A 20 13.52 -5.19 9.48
N VAL A 21 14.56 -4.58 8.95
CA VAL A 21 15.95 -5.04 9.19
C VAL A 21 16.29 -5.02 10.67
N GLU A 22 15.82 -4.01 11.39
CA GLU A 22 16.03 -3.85 12.84
C GLU A 22 15.38 -5.00 13.62
N GLU A 23 14.13 -5.36 13.29
CA GLU A 23 13.41 -6.48 13.93
C GLU A 23 14.09 -7.83 13.67
N LEU A 24 14.58 -8.04 12.44
CA LEU A 24 15.33 -9.23 12.07
C LEU A 24 16.67 -9.31 12.80
N ALA A 25 17.35 -8.18 12.98
CA ALA A 25 18.63 -8.08 13.69
C ALA A 25 18.46 -8.37 15.18
N GLU A 26 17.43 -7.80 15.80
CA GLU A 26 17.09 -8.06 17.20
C GLU A 26 16.74 -9.54 17.42
N ALA A 27 15.86 -10.09 16.58
CA ALA A 27 15.42 -11.49 16.70
C ALA A 27 16.55 -12.51 16.45
N ALA A 28 17.51 -12.19 15.58
CA ALA A 28 18.65 -13.04 15.27
C ALA A 28 19.86 -12.77 16.19
N GLU A 29 19.81 -11.77 17.07
CA GLU A 29 20.91 -11.34 17.96
C GLU A 29 22.20 -10.98 17.20
N VAL A 30 22.07 -10.27 16.05
CA VAL A 30 23.18 -9.86 15.18
C VAL A 30 23.09 -8.39 14.81
N GLY A 31 24.11 -7.85 14.12
CA GLY A 31 24.06 -6.49 13.61
C GLY A 31 23.20 -6.37 12.33
N GLU A 32 22.58 -5.20 12.12
CA GLU A 32 21.77 -4.92 10.90
C GLU A 32 22.55 -5.16 9.60
N GLY A 33 23.85 -4.82 9.58
CA GLY A 33 24.70 -5.05 8.40
C GLY A 33 24.79 -6.53 8.00
N GLU A 34 24.81 -7.43 8.99
CA GLU A 34 24.82 -8.88 8.74
C GLU A 34 23.48 -9.37 8.21
N VAL A 35 22.36 -8.78 8.68
CA VAL A 35 21.02 -9.06 8.17
C VAL A 35 20.88 -8.60 6.72
N VAL A 36 21.38 -7.40 6.38
CA VAL A 36 21.36 -6.90 4.99
C VAL A 36 22.12 -7.83 4.05
N GLU A 37 23.29 -8.36 4.48
CA GLU A 37 24.01 -9.36 3.69
C GLU A 37 23.24 -10.68 3.55
N ALA A 38 22.55 -11.12 4.62
CA ALA A 38 21.71 -12.31 4.60
C ALA A 38 20.53 -12.15 3.64
N LEU A 39 19.85 -11.01 3.68
CA LEU A 39 18.75 -10.65 2.77
C LEU A 39 19.21 -10.58 1.31
N ALA A 40 20.41 -10.03 1.02
CA ALA A 40 20.96 -10.02 -0.32
C ALA A 40 21.15 -11.45 -0.87
N ARG A 41 21.65 -12.36 -0.04
CA ARG A 41 21.80 -13.79 -0.41
C ARG A 41 20.46 -14.48 -0.60
N LEU A 42 19.44 -14.14 0.22
CA LEU A 42 18.09 -14.65 0.06
C LEU A 42 17.46 -14.12 -1.24
N ARG A 43 17.68 -12.85 -1.59
CA ARG A 43 17.21 -12.27 -2.85
C ARG A 43 17.76 -13.01 -4.07
N GLU A 44 19.04 -13.38 -4.05
CA GLU A 44 19.63 -14.23 -5.10
C GLU A 44 19.00 -15.64 -5.11
N HIS A 45 18.78 -16.22 -3.92
CA HIS A 45 18.24 -17.57 -3.77
C HIS A 45 16.78 -17.67 -4.22
N TYR A 46 16.00 -16.62 -4.00
CA TYR A 46 14.58 -16.45 -4.39
C TYR A 46 14.44 -15.61 -5.66
N ALA A 47 15.47 -15.56 -6.52
CA ALA A 47 15.38 -14.85 -7.79
C ALA A 47 14.21 -15.36 -8.64
N ASP A 48 13.64 -14.46 -9.41
CA ASP A 48 12.45 -14.73 -10.24
C ASP A 48 12.63 -15.93 -11.18
N GLY A 49 11.57 -16.72 -11.30
CA GLY A 49 11.48 -17.82 -12.25
C GLY A 49 12.08 -19.16 -11.77
N TRP A 50 12.68 -19.23 -10.58
CA TRP A 50 13.25 -20.48 -10.06
C TRP A 50 12.38 -21.18 -9.01
N ARG A 51 11.58 -20.42 -8.27
CA ARG A 51 10.77 -20.92 -7.15
C ARG A 51 9.36 -20.37 -7.20
N GLY A 52 8.42 -21.04 -6.55
CA GLY A 52 7.06 -20.55 -6.38
C GLY A 52 6.90 -19.49 -5.26
N VAL A 53 8.01 -19.11 -4.62
CA VAL A 53 8.09 -18.11 -3.55
C VAL A 53 9.21 -17.13 -3.90
N VAL A 54 9.00 -15.85 -3.63
CA VAL A 54 9.93 -14.75 -3.88
C VAL A 54 10.12 -13.92 -2.61
N LEU A 55 11.28 -13.33 -2.42
CA LEU A 55 11.52 -12.32 -1.38
C LEU A 55 11.04 -10.96 -1.92
N ARG A 56 10.18 -10.29 -1.16
CA ARG A 56 9.70 -8.94 -1.49
C ARG A 56 9.98 -7.98 -0.37
N GLU A 57 10.22 -6.74 -0.76
CA GLU A 57 10.26 -5.58 0.10
C GLU A 57 8.91 -4.87 -0.01
N VAL A 58 8.21 -4.68 1.11
CA VAL A 58 6.84 -4.14 1.13
C VAL A 58 6.66 -3.36 2.44
N ALA A 59 6.16 -2.14 2.35
CA ALA A 59 5.90 -1.27 3.50
C ALA A 59 7.13 -1.05 4.41
N GLY A 60 8.33 -0.96 3.83
CA GLY A 60 9.59 -0.77 4.55
C GLY A 60 10.18 -2.04 5.18
N GLY A 61 9.52 -3.20 5.03
CA GLY A 61 9.98 -4.48 5.56
C GLY A 61 10.11 -5.56 4.50
N PHE A 62 10.64 -6.71 4.87
CA PHE A 62 10.84 -7.88 4.02
C PHE A 62 9.83 -8.98 4.33
N THR A 63 9.34 -9.66 3.29
CA THR A 63 8.43 -10.80 3.42
C THR A 63 8.64 -11.82 2.31
N LEU A 64 8.27 -13.07 2.57
CA LEU A 64 8.16 -14.09 1.53
C LEU A 64 6.75 -14.05 0.92
N ALA A 65 6.67 -13.94 -0.38
CA ALA A 65 5.43 -13.89 -1.14
C ALA A 65 5.38 -14.99 -2.20
N THR A 66 4.20 -15.32 -2.69
CA THR A 66 4.06 -16.24 -3.83
C THR A 66 4.55 -15.56 -5.11
N ASP A 67 5.27 -16.33 -5.95
CA ASP A 67 5.61 -15.88 -7.30
C ASP A 67 4.34 -15.60 -8.11
N PRO A 68 4.30 -14.55 -8.96
CA PRO A 68 3.15 -14.24 -9.83
C PRO A 68 2.66 -15.41 -10.68
N VAL A 69 3.54 -16.34 -11.06
CA VAL A 69 3.17 -17.56 -11.80
C VAL A 69 2.15 -18.40 -11.04
N ALA A 70 2.18 -18.37 -9.71
CA ALA A 70 1.27 -19.12 -8.84
C ALA A 70 -0.09 -18.42 -8.62
N GLU A 71 -0.25 -17.16 -9.02
CA GLU A 71 -1.41 -16.33 -8.69
C GLU A 71 -2.75 -17.00 -9.04
N ARG A 72 -2.88 -17.56 -10.24
CA ARG A 72 -4.10 -18.22 -10.70
C ARG A 72 -4.44 -19.47 -9.87
N ALA A 73 -3.43 -20.23 -9.47
CA ALA A 73 -3.59 -21.42 -8.64
C ALA A 73 -3.93 -21.06 -7.19
N ALA A 74 -3.24 -20.06 -6.64
CA ALA A 74 -3.47 -19.53 -5.31
C ALA A 74 -4.90 -18.97 -5.16
N ARG A 75 -5.38 -18.20 -6.14
CA ARG A 75 -6.76 -17.71 -6.17
C ARG A 75 -7.78 -18.84 -6.15
N ARG A 76 -7.54 -19.94 -6.87
CA ARG A 76 -8.42 -21.13 -6.86
C ARG A 76 -8.39 -21.87 -5.53
N LEU A 77 -7.19 -22.03 -4.95
CA LEU A 77 -7.00 -22.69 -3.66
C LEU A 77 -7.69 -21.92 -2.52
N LEU A 78 -7.55 -20.62 -2.50
CA LEU A 78 -8.14 -19.74 -1.49
C LEU A 78 -9.63 -19.48 -1.70
N ALA A 79 -10.18 -19.83 -2.84
CA ALA A 79 -11.54 -19.94 -3.40
C ALA A 79 -12.65 -19.00 -2.88
N LYS A 80 -12.47 -18.23 -1.82
CA LYS A 80 -13.42 -17.19 -1.37
C LYS A 80 -12.64 -16.05 -0.75
N PRO A 81 -12.71 -14.84 -1.30
CA PRO A 81 -12.17 -13.66 -0.62
C PRO A 81 -12.91 -13.56 0.73
N ARG A 82 -12.17 -13.58 1.82
CA ARG A 82 -12.70 -13.35 3.17
C ARG A 82 -13.34 -11.97 3.31
N THR A 83 -12.92 -11.05 2.45
CA THR A 83 -13.39 -9.67 2.38
C THR A 83 -13.96 -9.38 0.99
N PRO A 84 -15.17 -8.83 0.85
CA PRO A 84 -15.73 -8.45 -0.44
C PRO A 84 -14.80 -7.49 -1.19
N PRO A 85 -14.75 -7.54 -2.53
CA PRO A 85 -14.00 -6.56 -3.30
C PRO A 85 -14.49 -5.13 -3.01
N LEU A 86 -13.64 -4.15 -3.23
CA LEU A 86 -14.05 -2.74 -3.14
C LEU A 86 -15.11 -2.47 -4.20
N THR A 87 -16.18 -1.75 -3.81
CA THR A 87 -17.11 -1.18 -4.78
C THR A 87 -16.40 -0.09 -5.58
N GLN A 88 -16.97 0.29 -6.73
CA GLN A 88 -16.42 1.39 -7.54
C GLN A 88 -16.25 2.68 -6.71
N ALA A 89 -17.26 3.04 -5.92
CA ALA A 89 -17.21 4.22 -5.06
C ALA A 89 -16.07 4.15 -4.02
N GLN A 90 -15.84 2.99 -3.42
CA GLN A 90 -14.73 2.76 -2.49
C GLN A 90 -13.38 2.84 -3.19
N ALA A 91 -13.25 2.23 -4.37
CA ALA A 91 -12.01 2.28 -5.16
C ALA A 91 -11.67 3.71 -5.60
N GLU A 92 -12.66 4.50 -6.04
CA GLU A 92 -12.49 5.91 -6.38
C GLU A 92 -12.04 6.74 -5.17
N CYS A 93 -12.69 6.58 -4.01
CA CYS A 93 -12.28 7.27 -2.78
C CYS A 93 -10.86 6.88 -2.34
N LEU A 94 -10.53 5.59 -2.41
CA LEU A 94 -9.20 5.11 -2.05
C LEU A 94 -8.12 5.69 -2.98
N ALA A 95 -8.38 5.74 -4.28
CA ALA A 95 -7.48 6.35 -5.25
C ALA A 95 -7.26 7.85 -4.95
N ILE A 96 -8.34 8.60 -4.67
CA ILE A 96 -8.23 10.02 -4.31
C ILE A 96 -7.35 10.19 -3.06
N VAL A 97 -7.55 9.37 -2.02
CA VAL A 97 -6.72 9.44 -0.82
C VAL A 97 -5.29 9.05 -1.13
N ALA A 98 -5.04 8.02 -1.92
CA ALA A 98 -3.70 7.55 -2.25
C ALA A 98 -2.86 8.59 -3.01
N TYR A 99 -3.47 9.33 -3.94
CA TYR A 99 -2.75 10.30 -4.78
C TYR A 99 -2.74 11.73 -4.22
N LEU A 100 -3.76 12.13 -3.43
CA LEU A 100 -3.92 13.51 -2.95
C LEU A 100 -3.72 13.68 -1.44
N ARG A 101 -3.24 12.66 -0.76
CA ARG A 101 -3.01 12.67 0.71
C ARG A 101 -2.12 13.83 1.15
N PRO A 102 -2.40 14.50 2.28
CA PRO A 102 -3.60 14.31 3.09
C PRO A 102 -4.80 15.02 2.45
N VAL A 103 -5.99 14.41 2.49
CA VAL A 103 -7.21 14.91 1.86
C VAL A 103 -8.41 14.76 2.81
N SER A 104 -9.33 15.73 2.81
CA SER A 104 -10.51 15.72 3.64
C SER A 104 -11.71 15.09 2.94
N ARG A 105 -12.71 14.64 3.74
CA ARG A 105 -13.96 14.09 3.20
C ARG A 105 -14.71 15.05 2.27
N PRO A 106 -14.85 16.36 2.61
CA PRO A 106 -15.46 17.33 1.70
C PRO A 106 -14.72 17.43 0.36
N GLU A 107 -13.38 17.40 0.35
CA GLU A 107 -12.60 17.42 -0.89
C GLU A 107 -12.84 16.15 -1.71
N ILE A 108 -12.87 14.97 -1.08
CA ILE A 108 -13.19 13.70 -1.76
C ILE A 108 -14.56 13.79 -2.41
N ALA A 109 -15.59 14.28 -1.69
CA ALA A 109 -16.94 14.42 -2.21
C ALA A 109 -16.99 15.40 -3.39
N ARG A 110 -16.27 16.53 -3.33
CA ARG A 110 -16.18 17.51 -4.43
C ARG A 110 -15.51 16.93 -5.68
N ILE A 111 -14.40 16.19 -5.51
CA ILE A 111 -13.71 15.55 -6.62
C ILE A 111 -14.60 14.51 -7.30
N ARG A 112 -15.35 13.75 -6.50
CA ARG A 112 -16.27 12.74 -7.04
C ARG A 112 -17.57 13.32 -7.61
N GLY A 113 -17.96 14.51 -7.19
CA GLY A 113 -19.26 15.11 -7.52
C GLY A 113 -20.45 14.48 -6.79
N VAL A 114 -20.20 13.57 -5.84
CA VAL A 114 -21.22 12.84 -5.06
C VAL A 114 -20.75 12.58 -3.62
N ALA A 115 -21.70 12.35 -2.74
CA ALA A 115 -21.46 12.02 -1.33
C ALA A 115 -20.53 10.81 -1.19
N SER A 116 -19.62 10.85 -0.20
CA SER A 116 -18.55 9.86 -0.02
C SER A 116 -18.48 9.25 1.38
N GLU A 117 -19.43 9.60 2.27
CA GLU A 117 -19.41 9.23 3.69
C GLU A 117 -19.33 7.71 3.89
N SER A 118 -20.22 6.97 3.25
CA SER A 118 -20.27 5.51 3.35
C SER A 118 -19.00 4.84 2.82
N ALA A 119 -18.49 5.31 1.68
CA ALA A 119 -17.28 4.76 1.06
C ALA A 119 -16.04 5.02 1.94
N VAL A 120 -15.88 6.25 2.44
CA VAL A 120 -14.79 6.62 3.37
C VAL A 120 -14.90 5.85 4.68
N GLY A 121 -16.12 5.74 5.26
CA GLY A 121 -16.36 4.95 6.47
C GLY A 121 -15.92 3.49 6.31
N THR A 122 -16.31 2.84 5.22
CA THR A 122 -15.90 1.45 4.94
C THR A 122 -14.38 1.32 4.74
N LEU A 123 -13.73 2.30 4.13
CA LEU A 123 -12.26 2.27 3.97
C LEU A 123 -11.53 2.40 5.31
N LEU A 124 -12.06 3.23 6.24
CA LEU A 124 -11.57 3.32 7.62
C LEU A 124 -11.76 1.99 8.37
N GLU A 125 -12.99 1.42 8.33
CA GLU A 125 -13.29 0.13 8.96
C GLU A 125 -12.40 -1.01 8.44
N ARG A 126 -12.03 -0.96 7.16
CA ARG A 126 -11.12 -1.90 6.54
C ARG A 126 -9.64 -1.62 6.82
N GLY A 127 -9.32 -0.51 7.48
CA GLY A 127 -7.96 -0.10 7.78
C GLY A 127 -7.13 0.28 6.54
N LEU A 128 -7.77 0.61 5.40
CA LEU A 128 -7.07 1.01 4.18
C LEU A 128 -6.63 2.47 4.20
N ILE A 129 -7.35 3.28 4.96
CA ILE A 129 -7.04 4.68 5.24
C ILE A 129 -7.13 4.94 6.73
N ASP A 130 -6.46 5.96 7.22
CA ASP A 130 -6.52 6.45 8.60
C ASP A 130 -6.64 7.98 8.67
N GLU A 131 -6.90 8.50 9.87
CA GLU A 131 -6.92 9.93 10.13
C GLU A 131 -5.49 10.42 10.35
N SER A 132 -5.04 11.38 9.53
CA SER A 132 -3.69 11.97 9.62
C SER A 132 -3.65 13.33 10.32
N GLY A 133 -4.80 13.86 10.75
CA GLY A 133 -4.92 15.15 11.42
C GLY A 133 -6.16 15.94 11.03
N ARG A 134 -6.09 17.27 11.18
CA ARG A 134 -7.18 18.18 10.82
C ARG A 134 -6.68 19.32 9.93
N SER A 135 -7.51 19.74 9.00
CA SER A 135 -7.26 20.92 8.19
C SER A 135 -7.35 22.21 9.03
N ARG A 136 -6.88 23.32 8.47
CA ARG A 136 -7.05 24.67 9.08
C ARG A 136 -8.51 25.03 9.37
N PHE A 137 -9.47 24.36 8.75
CA PHE A 137 -10.91 24.56 8.95
C PHE A 137 -11.53 23.49 9.85
N GLY A 138 -10.72 22.65 10.51
CA GLY A 138 -11.17 21.60 11.44
C GLY A 138 -11.66 20.31 10.79
N ALA A 139 -11.66 20.19 9.45
CA ALA A 139 -12.03 18.96 8.77
C ALA A 139 -10.96 17.87 8.99
N VAL A 140 -11.39 16.63 9.24
CA VAL A 140 -10.51 15.47 9.37
C VAL A 140 -9.82 15.20 8.02
N LEU A 141 -8.52 14.96 8.08
CA LEU A 141 -7.68 14.62 6.94
C LEU A 141 -7.35 13.13 6.97
N TYR A 142 -7.37 12.50 5.80
CA TYR A 142 -7.11 11.08 5.62
C TYR A 142 -5.84 10.83 4.81
N ARG A 143 -5.19 9.70 5.11
CA ARG A 143 -4.06 9.14 4.36
C ARG A 143 -4.24 7.63 4.21
N THR A 144 -3.46 7.01 3.35
CA THR A 144 -3.37 5.54 3.25
C THR A 144 -2.53 4.96 4.39
N THR A 145 -2.77 3.71 4.73
CA THR A 145 -2.09 2.96 5.79
C THR A 145 -0.99 2.04 5.23
N GLU A 146 -0.21 1.43 6.11
CA GLU A 146 0.71 0.34 5.76
C GLU A 146 -0.03 -0.88 5.21
N LEU A 147 -1.23 -1.19 5.74
CA LEU A 147 -2.06 -2.25 5.18
C LEU A 147 -2.39 -2.00 3.70
N PHE A 148 -2.64 -0.73 3.31
CA PHE A 148 -2.80 -0.37 1.90
C PHE A 148 -1.54 -0.70 1.11
N GLN A 149 -0.34 -0.31 1.58
CA GLN A 149 0.92 -0.61 0.89
C GLN A 149 1.11 -2.12 0.73
N ARG A 150 0.92 -2.89 1.80
CA ARG A 150 1.02 -4.36 1.77
C ARG A 150 0.07 -4.99 0.76
N LEU A 151 -1.19 -4.57 0.72
CA LEU A 151 -2.19 -5.12 -0.20
C LEU A 151 -1.92 -4.78 -1.66
N PHE A 152 -1.31 -3.62 -1.92
CA PHE A 152 -0.94 -3.18 -3.27
C PHE A 152 0.50 -3.56 -3.65
N GLY A 153 1.25 -4.20 -2.73
CA GLY A 153 2.61 -4.65 -2.96
C GLY A 153 3.61 -3.51 -3.16
N LEU A 154 3.37 -2.38 -2.49
CA LEU A 154 4.20 -1.18 -2.54
C LEU A 154 5.16 -1.18 -1.35
N ASP A 155 6.44 -0.99 -1.59
CA ASP A 155 7.39 -0.67 -0.52
C ASP A 155 7.18 0.78 -0.06
N ARG A 156 7.01 1.68 -1.02
CA ARG A 156 6.81 3.11 -0.77
C ARG A 156 5.64 3.65 -1.58
N LEU A 157 5.01 4.72 -1.07
CA LEU A 157 3.84 5.33 -1.73
C LEU A 157 4.19 6.11 -3.02
N ASP A 158 5.45 6.40 -3.27
CA ASP A 158 5.94 6.98 -4.52
C ASP A 158 6.05 5.94 -5.67
N GLU A 159 5.95 4.65 -5.35
CA GLU A 159 5.83 3.57 -6.34
C GLU A 159 4.43 3.43 -6.94
N LEU A 160 3.46 4.22 -6.47
CA LEU A 160 2.14 4.25 -7.11
C LEU A 160 2.29 4.57 -8.60
N PRO A 161 1.58 3.85 -9.48
CA PRO A 161 1.65 4.06 -10.91
C PRO A 161 1.50 5.53 -11.28
N ASN A 162 2.45 6.06 -12.04
CA ASN A 162 2.34 7.43 -12.53
C ASN A 162 1.14 7.49 -13.49
N VAL A 163 0.13 8.28 -13.14
CA VAL A 163 -0.97 8.55 -14.05
C VAL A 163 -0.39 9.48 -15.12
N THR A 164 -0.26 8.99 -16.33
CA THR A 164 0.41 9.62 -17.49
C THR A 164 0.09 11.12 -17.57
N GLY A 165 1.08 11.98 -17.33
CA GLY A 165 0.93 13.42 -17.27
C GLY A 165 0.87 14.02 -15.85
N PHE A 166 0.98 13.18 -14.80
CA PHE A 166 0.96 13.60 -13.41
C PHE A 166 2.24 13.13 -12.69
N ASP A 167 3.29 13.93 -12.81
CA ASP A 167 4.31 14.06 -11.78
C ASP A 167 4.23 15.51 -11.29
N PRO A 168 3.22 15.85 -10.47
CA PRO A 168 3.01 17.24 -10.08
C PRO A 168 4.05 17.63 -9.04
N SER A 169 4.81 18.69 -9.29
CA SER A 169 5.45 19.49 -8.27
C SER A 169 4.45 19.87 -7.16
N VAL A 170 4.91 20.37 -6.03
CA VAL A 170 3.98 20.75 -4.93
C VAL A 170 2.95 21.78 -5.41
N GLU A 171 3.34 22.70 -6.28
CA GLU A 171 2.47 23.71 -6.90
C GLU A 171 1.46 23.09 -7.87
N GLU A 172 1.90 22.11 -8.66
CA GLU A 172 1.03 21.37 -9.57
C GLU A 172 0.02 20.46 -8.87
N ARG A 173 0.32 19.99 -7.64
CA ARG A 173 -0.66 19.23 -6.82
C ARG A 173 -1.84 20.10 -6.39
N ASP A 174 -1.59 21.37 -6.05
CA ASP A 174 -2.67 22.28 -5.67
C ASP A 174 -3.50 22.66 -6.88
N ASP A 175 -2.89 22.91 -8.05
CA ASP A 175 -3.61 23.13 -9.32
C ASP A 175 -4.42 21.89 -9.74
N LEU A 176 -3.83 20.69 -9.63
CA LEU A 176 -4.56 19.44 -9.89
C LEU A 176 -5.77 19.28 -8.97
N ARG A 177 -5.59 19.53 -7.67
CA ARG A 177 -6.67 19.45 -6.69
C ARG A 177 -7.81 20.41 -7.05
N GLU A 178 -7.51 21.65 -7.43
CA GLU A 178 -8.52 22.62 -7.90
C GLU A 178 -9.21 22.17 -9.18
N ARG A 179 -8.48 21.67 -10.16
CA ARG A 179 -9.03 21.16 -11.43
C ARG A 179 -9.96 19.96 -11.21
N LEU A 180 -9.57 19.01 -10.36
CA LEU A 180 -10.40 17.86 -10.01
C LEU A 180 -11.67 18.27 -9.26
N ILE A 181 -11.58 19.24 -8.35
CA ILE A 181 -12.74 19.78 -7.64
C ILE A 181 -13.71 20.43 -8.64
N ARG A 182 -13.24 21.30 -9.53
CA ARG A 182 -14.08 21.94 -10.56
C ARG A 182 -14.76 20.91 -11.49
N ALA A 183 -14.01 19.89 -11.91
CA ALA A 183 -14.57 18.82 -12.74
C ALA A 183 -15.63 17.99 -11.99
N GLY A 184 -15.49 17.80 -10.69
CA GLY A 184 -16.47 17.13 -9.86
C GLY A 184 -17.74 17.97 -9.66
N GLU A 185 -17.61 19.28 -9.46
CA GLU A 185 -18.73 20.21 -9.31
C GLU A 185 -19.57 20.29 -10.61
N GLN A 186 -18.92 20.35 -11.77
CA GLN A 186 -19.61 20.32 -13.07
C GLN A 186 -20.42 19.04 -13.32
N ARG A 187 -19.96 17.89 -12.79
CA ARG A 187 -20.71 16.63 -12.89
C ARG A 187 -21.90 16.56 -11.93
N ALA A 188 -21.86 17.28 -10.82
CA ALA A 188 -22.94 17.32 -9.85
C ALA A 188 -24.09 18.25 -10.27
N GLU A 189 -23.81 19.19 -11.18
CA GLU A 189 -24.79 20.14 -11.73
C GLU A 189 -25.46 19.64 -13.04
N ALA A 190 -24.94 18.54 -13.62
CA ALA A 190 -25.45 17.93 -14.85
C ALA A 190 -26.38 16.74 -14.57
#